data_a70fa5457f3b79fc8fcf6df36d04a8f2
#
_entry.id   a70fa5457f3b79fc8fcf6df36d04a8f2
#
_cell.length_a   1.000
_cell.length_b   1.000
_cell.length_c   1.000
_cell.angle_alpha   90.00
_cell.angle_beta   90.00
_cell.angle_gamma   90.00
#
_symmetry.space_group_name_H-M   'P 1'
#
loop_
_entity.id
_entity.type
_entity.pdbx_description
1 polymer ?
#
loop_
_entity_poly.entity_id
_entity_poly.type
_entity_poly.pdbx_seq_one_letter_code
_entity_poly.pdbx_strand_id
1 'polypeptide(L)'
;MKRIITAVLLFLSSYTAASEWVDSVDIEKLFTAAGLEGTFVLYDVAEDKLIGFNQQRAETRFIPASTFKIPHTMIGLAEGAVSNVDEVLPYGGGEQPYDFWERDMSLRDAIVISNVPVYQGLARRLTLERMAENVSLLGYGNADIGTVVDRFWLAGPLTISAVEQAHFLSTLAQNKLPYSDDIQQQVRDITLLDHGDDWALHGKSGLTDTPDPDLGWWVGWVVKQGKVYSFALNVDILDPVDVDKRVGLGQEILTVLGIL
;
A
#
# COMPACT_ATOMS: atom_id res chain seq x y z
N MET A 1 3.27 -44.03 47.30
CA MET A 1 2.20 -43.12 46.82
C MET A 1 2.88 -42.01 46.05
N LYS A 2 2.85 -42.07 44.68
CA LYS A 2 3.37 -41.00 43.80
C LYS A 2 2.27 -40.00 43.57
N ARG A 3 2.47 -38.73 43.94
CA ARG A 3 1.57 -37.63 43.65
C ARG A 3 1.88 -37.12 42.23
N ILE A 4 0.92 -37.26 41.31
CA ILE A 4 0.97 -36.67 40.00
C ILE A 4 0.47 -35.22 40.14
N ILE A 5 1.35 -34.26 39.86
CA ILE A 5 0.99 -32.83 39.77
C ILE A 5 0.63 -32.58 38.31
N THR A 6 -0.66 -32.40 38.03
CA THR A 6 -1.16 -31.99 36.71
C THR A 6 -0.98 -30.49 36.61
N ALA A 7 -0.04 -30.03 35.78
CA ALA A 7 0.10 -28.63 35.44
C ALA A 7 -0.97 -28.26 34.39
N VAL A 8 -1.89 -27.40 34.76
CA VAL A 8 -2.86 -26.81 33.84
C VAL A 8 -2.19 -25.60 33.16
N LEU A 9 -1.81 -25.77 31.90
CA LEU A 9 -1.38 -24.67 31.05
C LEU A 9 -2.61 -23.86 30.64
N LEU A 10 -2.80 -22.68 31.23
CA LEU A 10 -3.75 -21.65 30.77
C LEU A 10 -3.15 -21.00 29.53
N PHE A 11 -3.69 -21.34 28.36
CA PHE A 11 -3.50 -20.54 27.13
C PHE A 11 -4.30 -19.24 27.27
N LEU A 12 -3.62 -18.17 27.61
CA LEU A 12 -4.15 -16.81 27.45
C LEU A 12 -4.17 -16.51 25.94
N SER A 13 -5.31 -16.71 25.32
CA SER A 13 -5.58 -16.16 23.98
C SER A 13 -5.58 -14.63 24.12
N SER A 14 -4.50 -13.98 23.65
CA SER A 14 -4.47 -12.54 23.48
C SER A 14 -5.46 -12.19 22.34
N TYR A 15 -6.68 -11.82 22.69
CA TYR A 15 -7.57 -11.13 21.78
C TYR A 15 -6.94 -9.76 21.50
N THR A 16 -6.27 -9.60 20.37
CA THR A 16 -6.03 -8.27 19.83
C THR A 16 -7.41 -7.73 19.43
N ALA A 17 -7.92 -6.77 20.17
CA ALA A 17 -9.11 -6.04 19.77
C ALA A 17 -8.82 -5.42 18.38
N ALA A 18 -9.76 -5.48 17.46
CA ALA A 18 -9.65 -4.76 16.20
C ALA A 18 -9.62 -3.26 16.52
N SER A 19 -8.82 -2.49 15.76
CA SER A 19 -8.75 -1.03 15.91
C SER A 19 -10.14 -0.42 15.81
N GLU A 20 -10.46 0.55 16.69
CA GLU A 20 -11.76 1.21 16.74
C GLU A 20 -11.99 2.03 15.47
N TRP A 21 -13.13 1.82 14.79
CA TRP A 21 -13.55 2.65 13.65
C TRP A 21 -14.39 3.84 14.12
N VAL A 22 -14.05 5.02 13.58
CA VAL A 22 -14.77 6.28 13.82
C VAL A 22 -15.16 6.90 12.48
N ASP A 23 -16.45 7.04 12.23
CA ASP A 23 -16.95 7.74 11.04
C ASP A 23 -16.65 9.24 11.11
N SER A 24 -16.18 9.82 10.00
CA SER A 24 -15.90 11.25 9.88
C SER A 24 -16.86 11.92 8.91
N VAL A 25 -17.75 12.74 9.43
CA VAL A 25 -18.68 13.55 8.63
C VAL A 25 -17.94 14.55 7.73
N ASP A 26 -16.75 15.00 8.11
CA ASP A 26 -16.00 15.95 7.30
C ASP A 26 -15.38 15.26 6.09
N ILE A 27 -14.91 14.00 6.22
CA ILE A 27 -14.48 13.19 5.07
C ILE A 27 -15.65 12.92 4.12
N GLU A 28 -16.83 12.56 4.63
CA GLU A 28 -18.04 12.35 3.83
C GLU A 28 -18.40 13.58 3.00
N LYS A 29 -18.36 14.77 3.60
CA LYS A 29 -18.63 16.04 2.89
C LYS A 29 -17.64 16.28 1.76
N LEU A 30 -16.35 15.95 1.95
CA LEU A 30 -15.32 16.12 0.92
C LEU A 30 -15.55 15.17 -0.25
N PHE A 31 -15.89 13.89 0.00
CA PHE A 31 -16.28 12.96 -1.07
C PHE A 31 -17.50 13.46 -1.85
N THR A 32 -18.52 13.94 -1.13
CA THR A 32 -19.73 14.52 -1.75
C THR A 32 -19.41 15.74 -2.61
N ALA A 33 -18.56 16.63 -2.11
CA ALA A 33 -18.15 17.84 -2.85
C ALA A 33 -17.30 17.52 -4.08
N ALA A 34 -16.44 16.50 -4.00
CA ALA A 34 -15.64 16.03 -5.12
C ALA A 34 -16.47 15.28 -6.18
N GLY A 35 -17.67 14.81 -5.82
CA GLY A 35 -18.52 13.97 -6.66
C GLY A 35 -17.91 12.59 -6.92
N LEU A 36 -17.16 12.04 -5.95
CA LEU A 36 -16.50 10.76 -6.06
C LEU A 36 -17.18 9.71 -5.18
N GLU A 37 -17.32 8.51 -5.71
CA GLU A 37 -17.72 7.33 -4.94
C GLU A 37 -16.48 6.57 -4.48
N GLY A 38 -16.40 6.27 -3.17
CA GLY A 38 -15.19 5.64 -2.65
C GLY A 38 -15.16 5.49 -1.14
N THR A 39 -13.95 5.38 -0.64
CA THR A 39 -13.64 5.35 0.80
C THR A 39 -12.30 6.02 1.08
N PHE A 40 -12.17 6.51 2.29
CA PHE A 40 -10.89 6.92 2.88
C PHE A 40 -10.81 6.39 4.31
N VAL A 41 -9.64 5.92 4.69
CA VAL A 41 -9.31 5.56 6.06
C VAL A 41 -7.95 6.13 6.46
N LEU A 42 -7.89 6.75 7.62
CA LEU A 42 -6.67 7.13 8.34
C LEU A 42 -6.53 6.20 9.55
N TYR A 43 -5.36 5.60 9.73
CA TYR A 43 -5.00 4.88 10.93
C TYR A 43 -4.05 5.71 11.79
N ASP A 44 -4.53 6.18 12.94
CA ASP A 44 -3.71 6.78 13.98
C ASP A 44 -3.05 5.68 14.80
N VAL A 45 -1.75 5.50 14.60
CA VAL A 45 -0.98 4.42 15.26
C VAL A 45 -0.89 4.61 16.77
N ALA A 46 -0.85 5.87 17.25
CA ALA A 46 -0.70 6.15 18.66
C ALA A 46 -1.97 5.86 19.46
N GLU A 47 -3.13 6.10 18.85
CA GLU A 47 -4.45 5.90 19.47
C GLU A 47 -5.06 4.54 19.12
N ASP A 48 -4.45 3.78 18.20
CA ASP A 48 -4.99 2.54 17.62
C ASP A 48 -6.43 2.73 17.07
N LYS A 49 -6.61 3.81 16.30
CA LYS A 49 -7.92 4.21 15.77
C LYS A 49 -7.91 4.33 14.26
N LEU A 50 -9.01 3.90 13.65
CA LEU A 50 -9.33 4.11 12.25
C LEU A 50 -10.37 5.25 12.16
N ILE A 51 -10.03 6.33 11.46
CA ILE A 51 -10.92 7.47 11.19
C ILE A 51 -11.21 7.47 9.69
N GLY A 52 -12.48 7.38 9.30
CA GLY A 52 -12.75 7.19 7.88
C GLY A 52 -14.17 7.52 7.44
N PHE A 53 -14.43 7.18 6.19
CA PHE A 53 -15.73 7.26 5.54
C PHE A 53 -15.98 5.97 4.74
N ASN A 54 -17.22 5.48 4.76
CA ASN A 54 -17.66 4.27 4.09
C ASN A 54 -16.88 3.02 4.55
N GLN A 55 -17.04 2.64 5.83
CA GLN A 55 -16.37 1.52 6.46
C GLN A 55 -16.51 0.21 5.65
N GLN A 56 -17.72 -0.09 5.16
CA GLN A 56 -17.95 -1.32 4.41
C GLN A 56 -17.03 -1.43 3.20
N ARG A 57 -16.84 -0.32 2.46
CA ARG A 57 -15.91 -0.27 1.31
C ARG A 57 -14.46 -0.31 1.78
N ALA A 58 -14.13 0.36 2.89
CA ALA A 58 -12.78 0.34 3.45
C ALA A 58 -12.31 -1.06 3.83
N GLU A 59 -13.23 -1.94 4.22
CA GLU A 59 -12.98 -3.35 4.55
C GLU A 59 -13.08 -4.28 3.33
N THR A 60 -13.63 -3.80 2.21
CA THR A 60 -13.73 -4.58 0.96
C THR A 60 -12.37 -4.62 0.26
N ARG A 61 -11.98 -5.82 -0.19
CA ARG A 61 -10.71 -6.02 -0.91
C ARG A 61 -10.86 -5.76 -2.40
N PHE A 62 -9.91 -5.02 -2.96
CA PHE A 62 -9.78 -4.71 -4.38
C PHE A 62 -8.35 -5.01 -4.87
N ILE A 63 -8.17 -5.09 -6.18
CA ILE A 63 -6.85 -5.24 -6.81
C ILE A 63 -5.98 -4.04 -6.42
N PRO A 64 -4.75 -4.25 -5.91
CA PRO A 64 -3.89 -3.16 -5.41
C PRO A 64 -3.33 -2.27 -6.52
N ALA A 65 -3.29 -2.74 -7.75
CA ALA A 65 -2.66 -2.02 -8.86
C ALA A 65 -1.23 -1.54 -8.51
N SER A 66 -0.88 -0.31 -8.89
CA SER A 66 0.46 0.24 -8.67
C SER A 66 0.80 0.55 -7.20
N THR A 67 -0.13 0.41 -6.25
CA THR A 67 0.21 0.50 -4.82
C THR A 67 1.09 -0.68 -4.38
N PHE A 68 0.96 -1.82 -5.05
CA PHE A 68 1.81 -3.00 -4.82
C PHE A 68 3.29 -2.74 -5.13
N LYS A 69 3.66 -1.68 -5.85
CA LYS A 69 5.07 -1.33 -6.08
C LYS A 69 5.85 -1.09 -4.78
N ILE A 70 5.18 -0.69 -3.69
CA ILE A 70 5.80 -0.54 -2.37
C ILE A 70 6.31 -1.90 -1.86
N PRO A 71 5.46 -2.92 -1.59
CA PRO A 71 5.94 -4.22 -1.17
C PRO A 71 6.78 -4.92 -2.25
N HIS A 72 6.51 -4.70 -3.53
CA HIS A 72 7.28 -5.30 -4.63
C HIS A 72 8.75 -4.85 -4.64
N THR A 73 9.02 -3.55 -4.41
CA THR A 73 10.39 -3.04 -4.26
C THR A 73 11.09 -3.71 -3.08
N MET A 74 10.40 -3.84 -1.96
CA MET A 74 10.92 -4.47 -0.75
C MET A 74 11.29 -5.95 -0.98
N ILE A 75 10.39 -6.69 -1.64
CA ILE A 75 10.62 -8.10 -2.01
C ILE A 75 11.81 -8.22 -2.97
N GLY A 76 11.87 -7.35 -3.99
CA GLY A 76 12.97 -7.34 -4.95
C GLY A 76 14.34 -7.12 -4.31
N LEU A 77 14.44 -6.23 -3.33
CA LEU A 77 15.64 -5.99 -2.54
C LEU A 77 15.97 -7.18 -1.61
N ALA A 78 14.99 -7.71 -0.92
CA ALA A 78 15.17 -8.81 0.03
C ALA A 78 15.65 -10.10 -0.64
N GLU A 79 15.15 -10.40 -1.83
CA GLU A 79 15.52 -11.56 -2.62
C GLU A 79 16.78 -11.33 -3.48
N GLY A 80 17.38 -10.14 -3.44
CA GLY A 80 18.55 -9.81 -4.24
C GLY A 80 18.26 -9.75 -5.75
N ALA A 81 17.01 -9.58 -6.16
CA ALA A 81 16.62 -9.36 -7.54
C ALA A 81 17.13 -8.01 -8.08
N VAL A 82 17.36 -7.06 -7.16
CA VAL A 82 18.11 -5.82 -7.37
C VAL A 82 19.01 -5.59 -6.17
N SER A 83 20.15 -4.94 -6.39
CA SER A 83 21.14 -4.65 -5.34
C SER A 83 20.73 -3.45 -4.46
N ASN A 84 20.02 -2.48 -5.04
CA ASN A 84 19.49 -1.27 -4.39
C ASN A 84 18.44 -0.62 -5.31
N VAL A 85 17.76 0.42 -4.82
CA VAL A 85 16.71 1.13 -5.56
C VAL A 85 17.21 1.96 -6.74
N ASP A 86 18.51 2.17 -6.85
CA ASP A 86 19.17 2.96 -7.90
C ASP A 86 19.72 2.09 -9.05
N GLU A 87 19.68 0.74 -8.91
CA GLU A 87 20.01 -0.18 -10.01
C GLU A 87 19.05 0.02 -11.18
N VAL A 88 19.63 0.26 -12.36
CA VAL A 88 18.84 0.45 -13.60
C VAL A 88 18.36 -0.89 -14.12
N LEU A 89 17.06 -1.01 -14.29
CA LEU A 89 16.37 -2.15 -14.85
C LEU A 89 15.91 -1.86 -16.28
N PRO A 90 16.00 -2.85 -17.19
CA PRO A 90 15.45 -2.70 -18.53
C PRO A 90 13.92 -2.68 -18.50
N TYR A 91 13.31 -1.82 -19.31
CA TYR A 91 11.85 -1.85 -19.51
C TYR A 91 11.41 -3.01 -20.45
N GLY A 92 12.37 -3.67 -21.08
CA GLY A 92 12.15 -4.89 -21.86
C GLY A 92 11.96 -4.67 -23.36
N GLY A 93 11.98 -3.42 -23.84
CA GLY A 93 11.73 -3.08 -25.23
C GLY A 93 10.27 -3.22 -25.65
N GLY A 94 9.96 -2.71 -26.83
CA GLY A 94 8.60 -2.75 -27.39
C GLY A 94 7.74 -1.55 -26.96
N GLU A 95 6.70 -1.31 -27.77
CA GLU A 95 5.73 -0.25 -27.55
C GLU A 95 4.98 -0.43 -26.24
N GLN A 96 4.81 0.66 -25.49
CA GLN A 96 4.12 0.70 -24.23
C GLN A 96 2.92 1.65 -24.29
N PRO A 97 1.91 1.54 -23.39
CA PRO A 97 0.77 2.46 -23.36
C PRO A 97 1.15 3.93 -23.19
N TYR A 98 2.35 4.21 -22.67
CA TYR A 98 2.89 5.55 -22.45
C TYR A 98 4.35 5.62 -22.87
N ASP A 99 4.72 6.55 -23.73
CA ASP A 99 6.09 6.75 -24.25
C ASP A 99 7.12 6.93 -23.10
N PHE A 100 6.71 7.58 -22.00
CA PHE A 100 7.59 7.77 -20.83
C PHE A 100 7.92 6.49 -20.06
N TRP A 101 7.26 5.36 -20.37
CA TRP A 101 7.63 4.03 -19.87
C TRP A 101 8.67 3.32 -20.74
N GLU A 102 8.92 3.79 -21.96
CA GLU A 102 9.81 3.16 -22.95
C GLU A 102 11.28 3.49 -22.72
N ARG A 103 11.73 3.33 -21.48
CA ARG A 103 13.13 3.54 -21.13
C ARG A 103 13.54 2.71 -19.93
N ASP A 104 14.81 2.31 -19.92
CA ASP A 104 15.43 1.69 -18.77
C ASP A 104 15.52 2.70 -17.63
N MET A 105 15.19 2.29 -16.39
CA MET A 105 15.26 3.16 -15.24
C MET A 105 15.41 2.39 -13.92
N SER A 106 15.82 3.13 -12.89
CA SER A 106 15.89 2.63 -11.53
C SER A 106 14.49 2.43 -10.93
N LEU A 107 14.39 1.67 -9.82
CA LEU A 107 13.13 1.57 -9.07
C LEU A 107 12.73 2.93 -8.48
N ARG A 108 13.71 3.77 -8.10
CA ARG A 108 13.48 5.15 -7.66
C ARG A 108 12.71 5.96 -8.69
N ASP A 109 13.13 5.91 -9.95
CA ASP A 109 12.47 6.64 -11.03
C ASP A 109 11.15 5.97 -11.45
N ALA A 110 11.16 4.63 -11.53
CA ALA A 110 10.03 3.84 -11.98
C ALA A 110 8.80 3.95 -11.05
N ILE A 111 9.00 4.08 -9.73
CA ILE A 111 7.90 4.20 -8.78
C ILE A 111 7.16 5.53 -8.93
N VAL A 112 7.88 6.61 -9.22
CA VAL A 112 7.34 7.97 -9.39
C VAL A 112 6.34 8.02 -10.55
N ILE A 113 6.74 7.49 -11.70
CA ILE A 113 5.90 7.48 -12.92
C ILE A 113 5.04 6.21 -13.05
N SER A 114 5.03 5.36 -12.02
CA SER A 114 4.29 4.09 -12.02
C SER A 114 4.65 3.15 -13.18
N ASN A 115 5.92 3.12 -13.63
CA ASN A 115 6.36 2.29 -14.74
C ASN A 115 6.03 0.80 -14.49
N VAL A 116 5.11 0.24 -15.31
CA VAL A 116 4.69 -1.17 -15.18
C VAL A 116 5.73 -2.12 -15.77
N PRO A 117 6.26 -1.90 -16.99
CA PRO A 117 7.26 -2.78 -17.60
C PRO A 117 8.48 -3.07 -16.73
N VAL A 118 9.03 -2.04 -16.07
CA VAL A 118 10.19 -2.17 -15.16
C VAL A 118 9.84 -3.08 -13.98
N TYR A 119 8.67 -2.89 -13.36
CA TYR A 119 8.23 -3.73 -12.25
C TYR A 119 7.85 -5.15 -12.68
N GLN A 120 7.34 -5.35 -13.90
CA GLN A 120 7.17 -6.67 -14.46
C GLN A 120 8.53 -7.35 -14.70
N GLY A 121 9.52 -6.59 -15.17
CA GLY A 121 10.92 -7.05 -15.28
C GLY A 121 11.50 -7.49 -13.94
N LEU A 122 11.25 -6.71 -12.87
CA LEU A 122 11.64 -7.07 -11.50
C LEU A 122 10.96 -8.38 -11.06
N ALA A 123 9.65 -8.52 -11.28
CA ALA A 123 8.91 -9.73 -10.93
C ALA A 123 9.47 -10.97 -11.61
N ARG A 124 9.84 -10.88 -12.89
CA ARG A 124 10.41 -11.98 -13.67
C ARG A 124 11.83 -12.39 -13.22
N ARG A 125 12.52 -11.57 -12.43
CA ARG A 125 13.79 -11.94 -11.78
C ARG A 125 13.59 -12.87 -10.58
N LEU A 126 12.34 -12.99 -10.09
CA LEU A 126 11.94 -13.85 -8.99
C LEU A 126 11.20 -15.09 -9.51
N THR A 127 11.25 -16.18 -8.76
CA THR A 127 10.35 -17.31 -9.02
C THR A 127 8.96 -16.99 -8.45
N LEU A 128 7.91 -17.65 -8.99
CA LEU A 128 6.56 -17.53 -8.47
C LEU A 128 6.49 -17.93 -6.98
N GLU A 129 7.21 -19.00 -6.61
CA GLU A 129 7.29 -19.49 -5.23
C GLU A 129 7.86 -18.43 -4.28
N ARG A 130 9.01 -17.82 -4.64
CA ARG A 130 9.63 -16.75 -3.85
C ARG A 130 8.73 -15.54 -3.69
N MET A 131 8.05 -15.14 -4.76
CA MET A 131 7.08 -14.04 -4.69
C MET A 131 5.93 -14.39 -3.74
N ALA A 132 5.36 -15.61 -3.83
CA ALA A 132 4.28 -16.06 -2.97
C ALA A 132 4.68 -16.12 -1.49
N GLU A 133 5.86 -16.66 -1.19
CA GLU A 133 6.40 -16.71 0.17
C GLU A 133 6.51 -15.31 0.78
N ASN A 134 7.05 -14.36 0.03
CA ASN A 134 7.24 -12.98 0.51
C ASN A 134 5.91 -12.22 0.67
N VAL A 135 4.97 -12.35 -0.28
CA VAL A 135 3.64 -11.74 -0.15
C VAL A 135 2.89 -12.29 1.07
N SER A 136 3.02 -13.61 1.32
CA SER A 136 2.48 -14.25 2.52
C SER A 136 3.18 -13.79 3.80
N LEU A 137 4.52 -13.68 3.79
CA LEU A 137 5.32 -13.20 4.92
C LEU A 137 4.94 -11.77 5.34
N LEU A 138 4.62 -10.92 4.36
CA LEU A 138 4.14 -9.56 4.58
C LEU A 138 2.69 -9.49 5.09
N GLY A 139 1.94 -10.59 5.01
CA GLY A 139 0.50 -10.59 5.31
C GLY A 139 -0.29 -9.62 4.41
N TYR A 140 0.13 -9.45 3.15
CA TYR A 140 -0.44 -8.45 2.25
C TYR A 140 -1.75 -8.93 1.63
N GLY A 141 -2.87 -8.38 2.08
CA GLY A 141 -4.21 -8.68 1.57
C GLY A 141 -4.59 -10.17 1.68
N ASN A 142 -5.10 -10.73 0.59
CA ASN A 142 -5.45 -12.16 0.54
C ASN A 142 -4.23 -13.07 0.28
N ALA A 143 -3.05 -12.52 0.02
CA ALA A 143 -1.80 -13.20 -0.31
C ALA A 143 -1.89 -14.16 -1.51
N ASP A 144 -2.94 -14.09 -2.33
CA ASP A 144 -3.09 -14.92 -3.52
C ASP A 144 -2.44 -14.24 -4.73
N ILE A 145 -1.37 -14.83 -5.25
CA ILE A 145 -0.68 -14.33 -6.43
C ILE A 145 -0.95 -15.16 -7.70
N GLY A 146 -1.84 -16.15 -7.62
CA GLY A 146 -2.17 -17.01 -8.75
C GLY A 146 -0.96 -17.72 -9.35
N THR A 147 -0.90 -17.77 -10.69
CA THR A 147 0.12 -18.54 -11.42
C THR A 147 1.00 -17.69 -12.34
N VAL A 148 0.78 -16.38 -12.41
CA VAL A 148 1.48 -15.45 -13.33
C VAL A 148 2.19 -14.38 -12.50
N VAL A 149 3.52 -14.50 -12.35
CA VAL A 149 4.34 -13.71 -11.43
C VAL A 149 4.38 -12.21 -11.73
N ASP A 150 4.07 -11.78 -12.95
CA ASP A 150 4.21 -10.39 -13.39
C ASP A 150 2.87 -9.67 -13.67
N ARG A 151 1.72 -10.25 -13.23
CA ARG A 151 0.39 -9.66 -13.48
C ARG A 151 -0.58 -9.69 -12.29
N PHE A 152 -0.32 -10.46 -11.26
CA PHE A 152 -1.26 -10.74 -10.17
C PHE A 152 -1.72 -9.48 -9.40
N TRP A 153 -0.92 -8.42 -9.38
CA TRP A 153 -1.27 -7.13 -8.74
C TRP A 153 -2.00 -6.16 -9.68
N LEU A 154 -2.03 -6.45 -10.99
CA LEU A 154 -2.66 -5.62 -12.03
C LEU A 154 -4.03 -6.15 -12.43
N ALA A 155 -4.17 -7.48 -12.54
CA ALA A 155 -5.36 -8.16 -13.06
C ALA A 155 -5.92 -9.22 -12.07
N GLY A 156 -5.45 -9.20 -10.82
CA GLY A 156 -5.79 -10.23 -9.83
C GLY A 156 -4.98 -11.52 -10.00
N PRO A 157 -5.09 -12.47 -9.06
CA PRO A 157 -6.06 -12.55 -7.98
C PRO A 157 -5.71 -11.82 -6.68
N LEU A 158 -4.54 -11.16 -6.58
CA LEU A 158 -4.17 -10.42 -5.37
C LEU A 158 -5.16 -9.28 -5.13
N THR A 159 -5.71 -9.24 -3.91
CA THR A 159 -6.61 -8.18 -3.46
C THR A 159 -6.28 -7.74 -2.04
N ILE A 160 -6.55 -6.46 -1.72
CA ILE A 160 -6.30 -5.86 -0.41
C ILE A 160 -7.35 -4.79 -0.14
N SER A 161 -7.75 -4.61 1.12
CA SER A 161 -8.67 -3.56 1.54
C SER A 161 -7.94 -2.26 1.91
N ALA A 162 -8.66 -1.15 1.99
CA ALA A 162 -8.09 0.12 2.43
C ALA A 162 -7.58 0.05 3.88
N VAL A 163 -8.31 -0.65 4.76
CA VAL A 163 -7.88 -0.88 6.14
C VAL A 163 -6.58 -1.69 6.19
N GLU A 164 -6.49 -2.77 5.41
CA GLU A 164 -5.26 -3.58 5.34
C GLU A 164 -4.08 -2.79 4.76
N GLN A 165 -4.31 -1.94 3.75
CA GLN A 165 -3.29 -1.04 3.21
C GLN A 165 -2.78 -0.09 4.31
N ALA A 166 -3.67 0.55 5.06
CA ALA A 166 -3.31 1.47 6.13
C ALA A 166 -2.46 0.75 7.21
N HIS A 167 -2.86 -0.42 7.66
CA HIS A 167 -2.10 -1.20 8.63
C HIS A 167 -0.72 -1.64 8.09
N PHE A 168 -0.65 -2.14 6.85
CA PHE A 168 0.61 -2.51 6.22
C PHE A 168 1.58 -1.33 6.16
N LEU A 169 1.10 -0.17 5.71
CA LEU A 169 1.91 1.04 5.58
C LEU A 169 2.34 1.62 6.94
N SER A 170 1.50 1.50 7.96
CA SER A 170 1.88 1.88 9.32
C SER A 170 3.05 1.05 9.85
N THR A 171 3.07 -0.24 9.50
CA THR A 171 4.13 -1.18 9.90
C THR A 171 5.44 -0.85 9.18
N LEU A 172 5.38 -0.50 7.89
CA LEU A 172 6.53 0.00 7.12
C LEU A 172 7.05 1.33 7.67
N ALA A 173 6.15 2.28 7.94
CA ALA A 173 6.52 3.59 8.49
C ALA A 173 7.27 3.47 9.82
N GLN A 174 6.93 2.46 10.63
CA GLN A 174 7.56 2.17 11.92
C GLN A 174 8.79 1.25 11.83
N ASN A 175 9.21 0.84 10.62
CA ASN A 175 10.33 -0.09 10.42
C ASN A 175 10.11 -1.47 11.09
N LYS A 176 8.87 -1.98 11.08
CA LYS A 176 8.48 -3.21 11.78
C LYS A 176 8.15 -4.39 10.85
N LEU A 177 8.29 -4.22 9.53
CA LEU A 177 8.12 -5.33 8.59
C LEU A 177 9.29 -6.34 8.71
N PRO A 178 9.11 -7.61 8.29
CA PRO A 178 10.08 -8.69 8.51
C PRO A 178 11.29 -8.63 7.54
N TYR A 179 11.81 -7.44 7.28
CA TYR A 179 12.98 -7.18 6.45
C TYR A 179 13.99 -6.30 7.19
N SER A 180 15.22 -6.22 6.69
CA SER A 180 16.25 -5.37 7.32
C SER A 180 15.85 -3.89 7.29
N ASP A 181 16.39 -3.13 8.25
CA ASP A 181 16.17 -1.69 8.37
C ASP A 181 16.59 -0.94 7.09
N ASP A 182 17.68 -1.37 6.45
CA ASP A 182 18.19 -0.79 5.21
C ASP A 182 17.20 -0.96 4.06
N ILE A 183 16.62 -2.16 3.89
CA ILE A 183 15.61 -2.41 2.85
C ILE A 183 14.38 -1.52 3.08
N GLN A 184 13.87 -1.48 4.30
CA GLN A 184 12.72 -0.66 4.62
C GLN A 184 13.02 0.84 4.44
N GLN A 185 14.24 1.29 4.77
CA GLN A 185 14.66 2.68 4.57
C GLN A 185 14.70 3.04 3.09
N GLN A 186 15.29 2.21 2.24
CA GLN A 186 15.32 2.46 0.79
C GLN A 186 13.91 2.61 0.20
N VAL A 187 12.94 1.80 0.66
CA VAL A 187 11.54 1.90 0.22
C VAL A 187 10.88 3.18 0.72
N ARG A 188 11.14 3.59 1.96
CA ARG A 188 10.65 4.88 2.49
C ARG A 188 11.23 6.05 1.68
N ASP A 189 12.51 6.01 1.34
CA ASP A 189 13.18 7.08 0.59
C ASP A 189 12.56 7.31 -0.78
N ILE A 190 12.21 6.23 -1.52
CA ILE A 190 11.66 6.37 -2.87
C ILE A 190 10.14 6.63 -2.89
N THR A 191 9.48 6.55 -1.74
CA THR A 191 8.05 6.84 -1.59
C THR A 191 7.79 8.23 -0.99
N LEU A 192 8.83 8.98 -0.62
CA LEU A 192 8.70 10.35 -0.14
C LEU A 192 8.10 11.24 -1.25
N LEU A 193 6.99 11.89 -0.96
CA LEU A 193 6.27 12.76 -1.88
C LEU A 193 6.49 14.23 -1.55
N ASP A 194 6.46 14.58 -0.26
CA ASP A 194 6.57 15.97 0.21
C ASP A 194 6.95 16.00 1.70
N HIS A 195 7.45 17.14 2.17
CA HIS A 195 7.78 17.33 3.58
C HIS A 195 7.72 18.81 3.99
N GLY A 196 7.40 19.04 5.24
CA GLY A 196 7.50 20.34 5.90
C GLY A 196 8.52 20.32 7.04
N ASP A 197 8.45 21.32 7.91
CA ASP A 197 9.39 21.46 9.03
C ASP A 197 9.21 20.33 10.07
N ASP A 198 8.00 19.83 10.24
CA ASP A 198 7.64 18.85 11.27
C ASP A 198 6.87 17.63 10.76
N TRP A 199 6.72 17.48 9.43
CA TRP A 199 6.05 16.35 8.80
C TRP A 199 6.74 15.88 7.51
N ALA A 200 6.54 14.61 7.18
CA ALA A 200 6.92 13.99 5.92
C ALA A 200 5.79 13.10 5.41
N LEU A 201 5.38 13.31 4.15
CA LEU A 201 4.35 12.56 3.46
C LEU A 201 4.99 11.56 2.50
N HIS A 202 4.64 10.32 2.65
CA HIS A 202 5.01 9.22 1.76
C HIS A 202 3.76 8.64 1.11
N GLY A 203 3.86 8.14 -0.12
CA GLY A 203 2.70 7.52 -0.72
C GLY A 203 2.91 6.96 -2.11
N LYS A 204 1.86 6.31 -2.60
CA LYS A 204 1.78 5.76 -3.95
C LYS A 204 0.36 5.75 -4.46
N SER A 205 0.17 6.16 -5.71
CA SER A 205 -1.09 6.02 -6.41
C SER A 205 -1.19 4.68 -7.14
N GLY A 206 -2.41 4.21 -7.36
CA GLY A 206 -2.73 3.06 -8.20
C GLY A 206 -3.90 3.37 -9.13
N LEU A 207 -3.95 2.68 -10.25
CA LEU A 207 -5.06 2.69 -11.18
C LEU A 207 -5.16 1.32 -11.83
N THR A 208 -6.35 0.77 -11.92
CA THR A 208 -6.64 -0.48 -12.63
C THR A 208 -7.98 -0.36 -13.33
N ASP A 209 -8.08 -0.99 -14.48
CA ASP A 209 -9.28 -1.14 -15.29
C ASP A 209 -10.15 -2.35 -14.87
N THR A 210 -9.86 -2.90 -13.71
CA THR A 210 -10.58 -4.03 -13.12
C THR A 210 -10.74 -3.79 -11.61
N PRO A 211 -11.96 -3.85 -11.02
CA PRO A 211 -13.25 -4.19 -11.65
C PRO A 211 -13.82 -3.08 -12.56
N ASP A 212 -14.99 -3.29 -13.12
CA ASP A 212 -15.81 -2.23 -13.73
C ASP A 212 -16.77 -1.69 -12.66
N PRO A 213 -16.77 -0.36 -12.36
CA PRO A 213 -15.91 0.67 -12.96
C PRO A 213 -14.44 0.53 -12.58
N ASP A 214 -13.56 1.24 -13.32
CA ASP A 214 -12.13 1.38 -13.02
C ASP A 214 -11.92 1.84 -11.58
N LEU A 215 -10.82 1.41 -10.97
CA LEU A 215 -10.51 1.71 -9.57
C LEU A 215 -9.23 2.55 -9.44
N GLY A 216 -9.36 3.68 -8.77
CA GLY A 216 -8.24 4.54 -8.40
C GLY A 216 -7.85 4.42 -6.94
N TRP A 217 -6.54 4.26 -6.64
CA TRP A 217 -5.97 4.24 -5.30
C TRP A 217 -5.07 5.45 -5.04
N TRP A 218 -5.05 5.90 -3.79
CA TRP A 218 -3.96 6.69 -3.23
C TRP A 218 -3.73 6.26 -1.78
N VAL A 219 -2.52 5.75 -1.50
CA VAL A 219 -2.19 5.17 -0.20
C VAL A 219 -0.85 5.72 0.28
N GLY A 220 -0.67 5.81 1.60
CA GLY A 220 0.56 6.35 2.14
C GLY A 220 0.57 6.47 3.65
N TRP A 221 1.52 7.26 4.13
CA TRP A 221 1.60 7.64 5.53
C TRP A 221 2.22 9.02 5.70
N VAL A 222 1.90 9.64 6.81
CA VAL A 222 2.54 10.87 7.28
C VAL A 222 3.23 10.57 8.59
N VAL A 223 4.48 11.02 8.71
CA VAL A 223 5.17 11.14 10.00
C VAL A 223 5.11 12.60 10.40
N LYS A 224 4.40 12.93 11.48
CA LYS A 224 4.28 14.31 11.99
C LYS A 224 4.66 14.36 13.45
N GLN A 225 5.67 15.15 13.78
CA GLN A 225 6.17 15.29 15.17
C GLN A 225 6.46 13.94 15.84
N GLY A 226 7.01 12.99 15.07
CA GLY A 226 7.33 11.63 15.51
C GLY A 226 6.13 10.67 15.64
N LYS A 227 4.90 11.11 15.36
CA LYS A 227 3.72 10.26 15.26
C LYS A 227 3.51 9.76 13.84
N VAL A 228 3.01 8.55 13.69
CA VAL A 228 2.71 7.91 12.40
C VAL A 228 1.22 7.86 12.19
N TYR A 229 0.80 8.37 11.03
CA TYR A 229 -0.56 8.29 10.50
C TYR A 229 -0.50 7.65 9.12
N SER A 230 -1.06 6.49 8.94
CA SER A 230 -1.14 5.85 7.62
C SER A 230 -2.54 5.97 7.05
N PHE A 231 -2.65 5.99 5.74
CA PHE A 231 -3.94 6.18 5.09
C PHE A 231 -4.08 5.37 3.80
N ALA A 232 -5.32 5.11 3.44
CA ALA A 232 -5.67 4.57 2.14
C ALA A 232 -7.00 5.17 1.66
N LEU A 233 -6.99 5.62 0.41
CA LEU A 233 -8.14 6.06 -0.35
C LEU A 233 -8.32 5.14 -1.53
N ASN A 234 -9.55 4.71 -1.81
CA ASN A 234 -9.91 4.21 -3.13
C ASN A 234 -11.23 4.81 -3.62
N VAL A 235 -11.30 5.02 -4.91
CA VAL A 235 -12.46 5.61 -5.58
C VAL A 235 -12.78 4.87 -6.87
N ASP A 236 -14.04 4.86 -7.25
CA ASP A 236 -14.47 4.46 -8.57
C ASP A 236 -14.10 5.56 -9.57
N ILE A 237 -13.56 5.18 -10.71
CA ILE A 237 -13.22 6.08 -11.81
C ILE A 237 -14.34 5.96 -12.85
N LEU A 238 -15.30 6.86 -12.76
CA LEU A 238 -16.45 6.93 -13.69
C LEU A 238 -16.18 7.85 -14.88
N ASP A 239 -15.28 8.82 -14.69
CA ASP A 239 -14.80 9.75 -15.72
C ASP A 239 -13.26 9.83 -15.66
N PRO A 240 -12.55 9.92 -16.78
CA PRO A 240 -11.09 10.08 -16.79
C PRO A 240 -10.55 11.21 -15.89
N VAL A 241 -11.33 12.29 -15.67
CA VAL A 241 -10.95 13.38 -14.76
C VAL A 241 -10.88 12.96 -13.29
N ASP A 242 -11.56 11.88 -12.90
CA ASP A 242 -11.56 11.38 -11.52
C ASP A 242 -10.20 10.77 -11.14
N VAL A 243 -9.42 10.36 -12.15
CA VAL A 243 -8.05 9.87 -11.95
C VAL A 243 -7.19 10.92 -11.23
N ASP A 244 -7.30 12.18 -11.63
CA ASP A 244 -6.49 13.25 -11.03
C ASP A 244 -7.05 13.73 -9.70
N LYS A 245 -8.37 13.68 -9.50
CA LYS A 245 -9.03 14.10 -8.27
C LYS A 245 -8.62 13.29 -7.04
N ARG A 246 -8.32 11.97 -7.19
CA ARG A 246 -8.09 11.08 -6.04
C ARG A 246 -6.95 11.51 -5.11
N VAL A 247 -5.85 12.01 -5.69
CA VAL A 247 -4.71 12.49 -4.89
C VAL A 247 -5.05 13.81 -4.21
N GLY A 248 -5.67 14.74 -4.94
CA GLY A 248 -6.10 16.03 -4.41
C GLY A 248 -7.09 15.88 -3.26
N LEU A 249 -8.12 15.02 -3.43
CA LEU A 249 -9.08 14.71 -2.38
C LEU A 249 -8.38 14.15 -1.11
N GLY A 250 -7.46 13.21 -1.29
CA GLY A 250 -6.76 12.63 -0.15
C GLY A 250 -5.88 13.65 0.59
N GLN A 251 -5.20 14.56 -0.11
CA GLN A 251 -4.43 15.65 0.50
C GLN A 251 -5.32 16.65 1.24
N GLU A 252 -6.48 16.98 0.66
CA GLU A 252 -7.48 17.84 1.32
C GLU A 252 -8.00 17.20 2.61
N ILE A 253 -8.30 15.89 2.58
CA ILE A 253 -8.72 15.15 3.76
C ILE A 253 -7.63 15.20 4.84
N LEU A 254 -6.37 14.91 4.50
CA LEU A 254 -5.27 14.96 5.47
C LEU A 254 -5.10 16.35 6.07
N THR A 255 -5.32 17.41 5.28
CA THR A 255 -5.29 18.81 5.75
C THR A 255 -6.43 19.11 6.71
N VAL A 256 -7.68 18.71 6.39
CA VAL A 256 -8.83 18.90 7.26
C VAL A 256 -8.69 18.14 8.58
N LEU A 257 -8.04 16.96 8.56
CA LEU A 257 -7.73 16.20 9.77
C LEU A 257 -6.53 16.76 10.55
N GLY A 258 -5.88 17.82 10.07
CA GLY A 258 -4.72 18.43 10.73
C GLY A 258 -3.44 17.59 10.65
N ILE A 259 -3.36 16.69 9.68
CA ILE A 259 -2.20 15.81 9.49
C ILE A 259 -1.17 16.45 8.55
N LEU A 260 -1.59 17.26 7.59
CA LEU A 260 -0.74 18.11 6.74
C LEU A 260 -0.88 19.57 7.12
#